data_b7b4278e5bd2c001de6ddc3856576ade
#
_entry.id   b7b4278e5bd2c001de6ddc3856576ade
#
_cell.length_a   1.000
_cell.length_b   1.000
_cell.length_c   1.000
_cell.angle_alpha   90.00
_cell.angle_beta   90.00
_cell.angle_gamma   90.00
#
_symmetry.space_group_name_H-M   'P 1'
#
loop_
_entity.id
_entity.type
_entity.pdbx_description
1 polymer ?
#
loop_
_entity_poly.entity_id
_entity_poly.type
_entity_poly.pdbx_seq_one_letter_code
_entity_poly.pdbx_strand_id
1 'polypeptide(L)'
;MKIYFDGCSWTLGGELVKNNRQWYDEEELKIVHSLRFSRLLSNKLDAEDHNFSRGGASNDRIVRQLLVENDITQYDLAIIQMTYPTRTEYHDKKWKGVSSQDIRSSLLKKSRRDWTEEDRNFWSHHYSKIYDDCYHDVKEKIHATTIRNHCKANNVPLIYQLLIPRLLV
;
A
#
# COMPACT_ATOMS: atom_id res chain seq x y z
N MET A 1 -23.72 -3.49 -5.79
CA MET A 1 -22.69 -2.43 -5.72
C MET A 1 -21.31 -3.10 -5.60
N LYS A 2 -20.31 -2.63 -6.36
CA LYS A 2 -18.94 -3.14 -6.29
C LYS A 2 -18.01 -2.07 -5.71
N ILE A 3 -17.26 -2.41 -4.69
CA ILE A 3 -16.35 -1.46 -4.04
C ILE A 3 -14.89 -1.89 -4.28
N TYR A 4 -14.11 -0.97 -4.84
CA TYR A 4 -12.67 -1.10 -4.97
C TYR A 4 -11.99 -0.67 -3.67
N PHE A 5 -11.18 -1.54 -3.07
CA PHE A 5 -10.35 -1.20 -1.93
C PHE A 5 -8.88 -1.39 -2.28
N ASP A 6 -8.04 -0.42 -1.94
CA ASP A 6 -6.59 -0.60 -1.99
C ASP A 6 -5.90 0.13 -0.83
N GLY A 7 -4.70 -0.33 -0.50
CA GLY A 7 -3.91 0.18 0.61
C GLY A 7 -2.79 -0.77 1.03
N CYS A 8 -2.38 -0.65 2.29
CA CYS A 8 -1.32 -1.48 2.87
C CYS A 8 -1.87 -2.60 3.77
N SER A 9 -1.04 -3.07 4.71
CA SER A 9 -1.42 -4.13 5.66
C SER A 9 -2.68 -3.81 6.48
N TRP A 10 -2.94 -2.56 6.77
CA TRP A 10 -4.13 -2.12 7.50
C TRP A 10 -5.41 -2.36 6.70
N THR A 11 -5.41 -1.99 5.43
CA THR A 11 -6.54 -2.25 4.54
C THR A 11 -6.72 -3.74 4.27
N LEU A 12 -5.61 -4.47 4.20
CA LEU A 12 -5.61 -5.93 4.09
C LEU A 12 -6.20 -6.61 5.33
N GLY A 13 -6.10 -6.00 6.50
CA GLY A 13 -6.45 -6.61 7.79
C GLY A 13 -5.31 -7.38 8.45
N GLY A 14 -4.06 -7.02 8.12
CA GLY A 14 -2.88 -7.72 8.61
C GLY A 14 -2.67 -7.68 10.12
N GLU A 15 -3.32 -6.74 10.81
CA GLU A 15 -3.24 -6.60 12.27
C GLU A 15 -4.31 -7.43 13.03
N LEU A 16 -5.22 -8.09 12.30
CA LEU A 16 -6.32 -8.87 12.90
C LEU A 16 -5.85 -10.19 13.53
N VAL A 17 -4.69 -10.67 13.11
CA VAL A 17 -4.07 -11.87 13.68
C VAL A 17 -2.66 -11.56 14.16
N LYS A 18 -2.35 -11.97 15.38
CA LYS A 18 -1.01 -11.87 15.95
C LYS A 18 -0.18 -13.04 15.42
N ASN A 19 0.52 -12.84 14.33
CA ASN A 19 1.47 -13.83 13.91
C ASN A 19 2.84 -13.17 13.65
N ASN A 20 3.90 -13.85 14.09
CA ASN A 20 5.28 -13.43 13.84
C ASN A 20 5.82 -14.04 12.53
N ARG A 21 4.97 -14.70 11.74
CA ARG A 21 5.30 -15.35 10.48
C ARG A 21 5.11 -14.38 9.32
N GLN A 22 5.81 -14.62 8.25
CA GLN A 22 5.71 -13.84 7.03
C GLN A 22 4.41 -14.12 6.24
N TRP A 23 3.76 -15.26 6.50
CA TRP A 23 2.60 -15.78 5.76
C TRP A 23 1.53 -16.21 6.75
N TYR A 24 0.28 -15.93 6.41
CA TYR A 24 -0.89 -16.43 7.13
C TYR A 24 -1.13 -17.90 6.73
N ASP A 25 -1.52 -18.72 7.68
CA ASP A 25 -2.12 -20.02 7.38
C ASP A 25 -3.59 -19.85 6.93
N GLU A 26 -4.24 -20.95 6.55
CA GLU A 26 -5.61 -20.91 6.01
C GLU A 26 -6.63 -20.37 7.03
N GLU A 27 -6.47 -20.70 8.30
CA GLU A 27 -7.38 -20.23 9.36
C GLU A 27 -7.18 -18.73 9.61
N GLU A 28 -5.94 -18.28 9.69
CA GLU A 28 -5.60 -16.87 9.81
C GLU A 28 -6.11 -16.06 8.60
N LEU A 29 -6.00 -16.60 7.39
CA LEU A 29 -6.55 -15.97 6.18
C LEU A 29 -8.08 -15.86 6.24
N LYS A 30 -8.80 -16.87 6.73
CA LYS A 30 -10.25 -16.80 6.92
C LYS A 30 -10.62 -15.69 7.90
N ILE A 31 -9.90 -15.57 9.03
CA ILE A 31 -10.11 -14.50 10.01
C ILE A 31 -9.87 -13.14 9.35
N VAL A 32 -8.71 -12.96 8.70
CA VAL A 32 -8.38 -11.71 8.02
C VAL A 32 -9.44 -11.34 6.98
N HIS A 33 -9.85 -12.29 6.13
CA HIS A 33 -10.82 -12.05 5.07
C HIS A 33 -12.22 -11.75 5.60
N SER A 34 -12.62 -12.34 6.74
CA SER A 34 -13.96 -12.14 7.30
C SER A 34 -14.07 -10.87 8.14
N LEU A 35 -13.01 -10.46 8.85
CA LEU A 35 -13.01 -9.38 9.81
C LEU A 35 -12.35 -8.08 9.31
N ARG A 36 -11.66 -8.09 8.15
CA ARG A 36 -11.08 -6.86 7.62
C ARG A 36 -12.17 -5.82 7.35
N PHE A 37 -11.87 -4.55 7.57
CA PHE A 37 -12.86 -3.48 7.49
C PHE A 37 -13.55 -3.42 6.12
N SER A 38 -12.84 -3.71 5.02
CA SER A 38 -13.42 -3.73 3.68
C SER A 38 -14.55 -4.75 3.56
N ARG A 39 -14.37 -5.96 4.10
CA ARG A 39 -15.40 -7.00 4.12
C ARG A 39 -16.59 -6.61 4.99
N LEU A 40 -16.33 -6.09 6.20
CA LEU A 40 -17.38 -5.66 7.10
C LEU A 40 -18.20 -4.51 6.52
N LEU A 41 -17.53 -3.55 5.88
CA LEU A 41 -18.21 -2.43 5.22
C LEU A 41 -19.02 -2.91 4.01
N SER A 42 -18.43 -3.77 3.16
CA SER A 42 -19.15 -4.33 2.01
C SER A 42 -20.38 -5.13 2.43
N ASN A 43 -20.27 -5.96 3.45
CA ASN A 43 -21.43 -6.68 4.00
C ASN A 43 -22.53 -5.73 4.51
N LYS A 44 -22.14 -4.64 5.19
CA LYS A 44 -23.11 -3.64 5.69
C LYS A 44 -23.82 -2.88 4.58
N LEU A 45 -23.17 -2.71 3.44
CA LEU A 45 -23.69 -1.99 2.27
C LEU A 45 -24.30 -2.92 1.21
N ASP A 46 -24.37 -4.22 1.47
CA ASP A 46 -24.77 -5.24 0.50
C ASP A 46 -23.99 -5.10 -0.82
N ALA A 47 -22.67 -5.07 -0.69
CA ALA A 47 -21.73 -4.82 -1.78
C ALA A 47 -20.67 -5.93 -1.93
N GLU A 48 -20.12 -6.04 -3.13
CA GLU A 48 -18.96 -6.90 -3.40
C GLU A 48 -17.68 -6.22 -2.92
N ASP A 49 -16.85 -6.95 -2.17
CA ASP A 49 -15.54 -6.52 -1.65
C ASP A 49 -14.42 -6.92 -2.60
N HIS A 50 -13.94 -5.96 -3.39
CA HIS A 50 -12.78 -6.12 -4.26
C HIS A 50 -11.55 -5.47 -3.63
N ASN A 51 -10.83 -6.24 -2.83
CA ASN A 51 -9.70 -5.74 -2.05
C ASN A 51 -8.36 -6.11 -2.69
N PHE A 52 -7.65 -5.11 -3.21
CA PHE A 52 -6.34 -5.20 -3.86
C PHE A 52 -5.18 -4.84 -2.93
N SER A 53 -5.44 -4.54 -1.66
CA SER A 53 -4.42 -4.15 -0.70
C SER A 53 -3.39 -5.23 -0.46
N ARG A 54 -2.18 -4.80 -0.13
CA ARG A 54 -1.05 -5.69 0.11
C ARG A 54 -0.22 -5.23 1.30
N GLY A 55 0.17 -6.16 2.15
CA GLY A 55 1.11 -5.89 3.25
C GLY A 55 2.41 -5.28 2.71
N GLY A 56 2.85 -4.16 3.32
CA GLY A 56 4.04 -3.44 2.90
C GLY A 56 3.91 -2.67 1.59
N ALA A 57 2.69 -2.50 1.03
CA ALA A 57 2.48 -1.74 -0.19
C ALA A 57 3.00 -0.30 -0.09
N SER A 58 3.49 0.23 -1.21
CA SER A 58 3.83 1.64 -1.40
C SER A 58 2.70 2.39 -2.08
N ASN A 59 2.73 3.72 -2.01
CA ASN A 59 1.79 4.56 -2.75
C ASN A 59 1.99 4.43 -4.28
N ASP A 60 3.23 4.17 -4.74
CA ASP A 60 3.51 3.87 -6.16
C ASP A 60 2.71 2.65 -6.64
N ARG A 61 2.68 1.58 -5.82
CA ARG A 61 1.91 0.38 -6.13
C ARG A 61 0.40 0.68 -6.18
N ILE A 62 -0.12 1.43 -5.20
CA ILE A 62 -1.54 1.78 -5.16
C ILE A 62 -1.94 2.53 -6.44
N VAL A 63 -1.14 3.52 -6.85
CA VAL A 63 -1.36 4.26 -8.10
C VAL A 63 -1.29 3.33 -9.32
N ARG A 64 -0.29 2.47 -9.41
CA ARG A 64 -0.15 1.51 -10.52
C ARG A 64 -1.33 0.54 -10.58
N GLN A 65 -1.75 -0.03 -9.44
CA GLN A 65 -2.93 -0.90 -9.38
C GLN A 65 -4.18 -0.21 -9.89
N LEU A 66 -4.40 1.02 -9.47
CA LEU A 66 -5.60 1.79 -9.84
C LEU A 66 -5.60 2.22 -11.31
N LEU A 67 -4.44 2.66 -11.86
CA LEU A 67 -4.39 3.26 -13.19
C LEU A 67 -4.10 2.25 -14.31
N VAL A 68 -3.39 1.17 -13.99
CA VAL A 68 -2.79 0.29 -15.01
C VAL A 68 -3.33 -1.13 -14.94
N GLU A 69 -3.51 -1.66 -13.73
CA GLU A 69 -3.83 -3.07 -13.56
C GLU A 69 -5.32 -3.35 -13.39
N ASN A 70 -6.11 -2.33 -13.05
CA ASN A 70 -7.55 -2.47 -12.86
C ASN A 70 -8.33 -1.43 -13.69
N ASP A 71 -9.44 -1.86 -14.23
CA ASP A 71 -10.40 -0.96 -14.86
C ASP A 71 -11.34 -0.41 -13.76
N ILE A 72 -11.07 0.83 -13.33
CA ILE A 72 -11.81 1.47 -12.24
C ILE A 72 -13.29 1.71 -12.59
N THR A 73 -13.66 1.76 -13.88
CA THR A 73 -15.04 1.98 -14.32
C THR A 73 -15.99 0.85 -13.95
N GLN A 74 -15.45 -0.30 -13.55
CA GLN A 74 -16.24 -1.45 -13.11
C GLN A 74 -16.75 -1.33 -11.66
N TYR A 75 -16.34 -0.27 -10.95
CA TYR A 75 -16.63 -0.09 -9.52
C TYR A 75 -17.53 1.12 -9.28
N ASP A 76 -18.44 0.96 -8.33
CA ASP A 76 -19.38 2.01 -7.93
C ASP A 76 -18.78 2.96 -6.89
N LEU A 77 -17.70 2.55 -6.21
CA LEU A 77 -17.01 3.30 -5.18
C LEU A 77 -15.54 2.83 -5.08
N ALA A 78 -14.62 3.76 -4.92
CA ALA A 78 -13.24 3.47 -4.57
C ALA A 78 -12.96 3.95 -3.13
N ILE A 79 -12.34 3.08 -2.32
CA ILE A 79 -11.87 3.41 -0.96
C ILE A 79 -10.37 3.11 -0.91
N ILE A 80 -9.58 4.16 -0.81
CA ILE A 80 -8.11 4.05 -0.91
C ILE A 80 -7.47 4.62 0.34
N GLN A 81 -6.68 3.77 1.00
CA GLN A 81 -5.85 4.17 2.13
C GLN A 81 -4.40 4.30 1.69
N MET A 82 -3.92 5.53 1.62
CA MET A 82 -2.50 5.78 1.35
C MET A 82 -1.63 5.28 2.49
N THR A 83 -0.45 4.83 2.17
CA THR A 83 0.53 4.33 3.12
C THR A 83 1.65 5.36 3.36
N TYR A 84 2.66 4.97 4.14
CA TYR A 84 3.81 5.82 4.41
C TYR A 84 4.52 6.23 3.11
N PRO A 85 4.77 7.53 2.91
CA PRO A 85 5.42 8.04 1.70
C PRO A 85 6.85 7.53 1.53
N THR A 86 7.49 7.04 2.61
CA THR A 86 8.83 6.45 2.59
C THR A 86 8.90 5.09 1.89
N ARG A 87 7.77 4.51 1.52
CA ARG A 87 7.74 3.26 0.75
C ARG A 87 7.76 3.57 -0.73
N THR A 88 8.55 2.83 -1.50
CA THR A 88 8.60 2.94 -2.96
C THR A 88 8.52 1.57 -3.61
N GLU A 89 8.29 1.54 -4.92
CA GLU A 89 8.28 0.34 -5.72
C GLU A 89 9.24 0.51 -6.90
N TYR A 90 9.91 -0.56 -7.28
CA TYR A 90 10.75 -0.60 -8.47
C TYR A 90 10.52 -1.90 -9.24
N HIS A 91 10.87 -1.91 -10.52
CA HIS A 91 10.72 -3.06 -11.38
C HIS A 91 12.08 -3.71 -11.68
N ASP A 92 12.20 -4.98 -11.31
CA ASP A 92 13.31 -5.87 -11.69
C ASP A 92 12.71 -7.24 -11.96
N LYS A 93 12.47 -7.55 -13.23
CA LYS A 93 11.71 -8.74 -13.71
C LYS A 93 10.33 -8.86 -13.11
N LYS A 94 10.09 -8.36 -11.92
CA LYS A 94 8.81 -8.21 -11.21
C LYS A 94 8.83 -6.95 -10.34
N TRP A 95 7.65 -6.46 -10.01
CA TRP A 95 7.51 -5.33 -9.09
C TRP A 95 7.93 -5.70 -7.66
N LYS A 96 8.82 -4.89 -7.08
CA LYS A 96 9.36 -5.07 -5.73
C LYS A 96 9.15 -3.78 -4.93
N GLY A 97 8.57 -3.87 -3.74
CA GLY A 97 8.46 -2.75 -2.81
C GLY A 97 9.71 -2.62 -1.95
N VAL A 98 10.09 -1.40 -1.61
CA VAL A 98 11.20 -1.05 -0.72
C VAL A 98 10.79 0.04 0.24
N SER A 99 11.29 0.00 1.46
CA SER A 99 11.10 1.05 2.47
C SER A 99 12.43 1.37 3.17
N SER A 100 12.49 2.53 3.82
CA SER A 100 13.64 2.91 4.67
C SER A 100 13.89 1.88 5.78
N GLN A 101 12.85 1.23 6.29
CA GLN A 101 12.97 0.17 7.29
C GLN A 101 13.64 -1.09 6.72
N ASP A 102 13.36 -1.45 5.46
CA ASP A 102 14.03 -2.57 4.80
C ASP A 102 15.54 -2.32 4.69
N ILE A 103 15.93 -1.09 4.33
CA ILE A 103 17.34 -0.68 4.24
C ILE A 103 18.03 -0.79 5.60
N ARG A 104 17.42 -0.20 6.63
CA ARG A 104 17.96 -0.29 8.00
C ARG A 104 18.14 -1.74 8.45
N SER A 105 17.17 -2.59 8.18
CA SER A 105 17.23 -4.01 8.51
C SER A 105 18.32 -4.75 7.71
N SER A 106 18.53 -4.40 6.44
CA SER A 106 19.55 -5.01 5.59
C SER A 106 20.97 -4.64 6.06
N LEU A 107 21.19 -3.38 6.42
CA LEU A 107 22.47 -2.90 6.97
C LEU A 107 22.82 -3.60 8.29
N LEU A 108 21.81 -3.95 9.09
CA LEU A 108 21.99 -4.72 10.32
C LEU A 108 22.07 -6.23 10.09
N LYS A 109 22.14 -6.70 8.83
CA LYS A 109 22.14 -8.13 8.45
C LYS A 109 20.92 -8.90 8.99
N LYS A 110 19.84 -8.20 9.28
CA LYS A 110 18.56 -8.75 9.77
C LYS A 110 17.50 -8.85 8.68
N SER A 111 17.83 -8.41 7.46
CA SER A 111 16.89 -8.47 6.33
C SER A 111 16.77 -9.91 5.84
N ARG A 112 15.53 -10.32 5.56
CA ARG A 112 15.21 -11.60 4.91
C ARG A 112 15.29 -11.53 3.38
N ARG A 113 15.69 -10.39 2.81
CA ARG A 113 15.84 -10.20 1.36
C ARG A 113 17.25 -10.55 0.94
N ASP A 114 17.38 -11.26 -0.17
CA ASP A 114 18.64 -11.53 -0.84
C ASP A 114 19.15 -10.27 -1.54
N TRP A 115 19.56 -9.28 -0.77
CA TRP A 115 20.11 -8.03 -1.24
C TRP A 115 21.59 -8.20 -1.52
N THR A 116 22.01 -7.84 -2.74
CA THR A 116 23.42 -7.69 -3.05
C THR A 116 24.02 -6.48 -2.28
N GLU A 117 25.32 -6.39 -2.23
CA GLU A 117 25.98 -5.21 -1.68
C GLU A 117 25.66 -3.94 -2.49
N GLU A 118 25.57 -4.08 -3.81
CA GLU A 118 25.19 -3.00 -4.72
C GLU A 118 23.76 -2.51 -4.44
N ASP A 119 22.80 -3.41 -4.27
CA ASP A 119 21.41 -3.05 -3.88
C ASP A 119 21.40 -2.26 -2.57
N ARG A 120 22.14 -2.73 -1.55
CA ARG A 120 22.22 -2.05 -0.26
C ARG A 120 22.80 -0.66 -0.38
N ASN A 121 23.88 -0.50 -1.13
CA ASN A 121 24.56 0.78 -1.35
C ASN A 121 23.65 1.74 -2.11
N PHE A 122 23.00 1.29 -3.19
CA PHE A 122 22.08 2.09 -3.98
C PHE A 122 20.92 2.62 -3.13
N TRP A 123 20.21 1.72 -2.44
CA TRP A 123 19.05 2.13 -1.64
C TRP A 123 19.43 2.92 -0.40
N SER A 124 20.58 2.63 0.24
CA SER A 124 21.10 3.43 1.34
C SER A 124 21.40 4.86 0.89
N HIS A 125 22.02 5.02 -0.28
CA HIS A 125 22.27 6.34 -0.87
C HIS A 125 20.97 7.06 -1.20
N HIS A 126 20.02 6.37 -1.85
CA HIS A 126 18.71 6.92 -2.19
C HIS A 126 18.00 7.50 -0.95
N TYR A 127 17.88 6.72 0.13
CA TYR A 127 17.19 7.16 1.33
C TYR A 127 17.96 8.16 2.19
N SER A 128 19.27 8.25 2.04
CA SER A 128 20.11 9.18 2.82
C SER A 128 20.36 10.51 2.14
N LYS A 129 20.26 10.58 0.81
CA LYS A 129 20.66 11.75 0.01
C LYS A 129 19.57 12.31 -0.90
N ILE A 130 18.68 11.45 -1.38
CA ILE A 130 17.66 11.83 -2.37
C ILE A 130 16.30 12.00 -1.70
N TYR A 131 16.03 11.17 -0.69
CA TYR A 131 14.72 11.02 -0.10
C TYR A 131 14.62 11.85 1.19
N ASP A 132 14.17 13.09 1.09
CA ASP A 132 13.92 14.02 2.19
C ASP A 132 12.41 14.29 2.41
N ASP A 133 12.09 15.08 3.43
CA ASP A 133 10.70 15.41 3.77
C ASP A 133 10.00 16.18 2.63
N CYS A 134 10.72 17.06 1.93
CA CYS A 134 10.17 17.81 0.80
C CYS A 134 9.83 16.88 -0.37
N TYR A 135 10.71 15.93 -0.67
CA TYR A 135 10.45 14.90 -1.69
C TYR A 135 9.23 14.06 -1.33
N HIS A 136 9.09 13.69 -0.04
CA HIS A 136 7.93 12.93 0.46
C HIS A 136 6.62 13.67 0.26
N ASP A 137 6.58 14.93 0.64
CA ASP A 137 5.39 15.78 0.52
C ASP A 137 4.96 15.97 -0.93
N VAL A 138 5.93 16.22 -1.81
CA VAL A 138 5.66 16.37 -3.25
C VAL A 138 5.15 15.07 -3.84
N LYS A 139 5.82 13.96 -3.55
CA LYS A 139 5.44 12.64 -4.07
C LYS A 139 4.05 12.22 -3.58
N GLU A 140 3.74 12.44 -2.31
CA GLU A 140 2.43 12.17 -1.73
C GLU A 140 1.32 13.00 -2.41
N LYS A 141 1.55 14.30 -2.63
CA LYS A 141 0.62 15.18 -3.35
C LYS A 141 0.41 14.74 -4.79
N ILE A 142 1.46 14.30 -5.48
CA ILE A 142 1.35 13.75 -6.84
C ILE A 142 0.45 12.50 -6.83
N HIS A 143 0.71 11.54 -5.95
CA HIS A 143 -0.09 10.32 -5.86
C HIS A 143 -1.55 10.62 -5.52
N ALA A 144 -1.80 11.46 -4.52
CA ALA A 144 -3.14 11.86 -4.11
C ALA A 144 -3.91 12.54 -5.24
N THR A 145 -3.26 13.46 -5.95
CA THR A 145 -3.84 14.18 -7.09
C THR A 145 -4.14 13.24 -8.25
N THR A 146 -3.22 12.31 -8.54
CA THR A 146 -3.37 11.31 -9.60
C THR A 146 -4.57 10.40 -9.33
N ILE A 147 -4.67 9.84 -8.13
CA ILE A 147 -5.79 8.98 -7.71
C ILE A 147 -7.12 9.73 -7.84
N ARG A 148 -7.19 10.94 -7.28
CA ARG A 148 -8.40 11.77 -7.32
C ARG A 148 -8.84 12.09 -8.74
N ASN A 149 -7.91 12.53 -9.58
CA ASN A 149 -8.22 12.89 -10.96
C ASN A 149 -8.66 11.67 -11.78
N HIS A 150 -8.03 10.52 -11.58
CA HIS A 150 -8.39 9.29 -12.27
C HIS A 150 -9.82 8.84 -11.89
N CYS A 151 -10.14 8.78 -10.61
CA CYS A 151 -11.49 8.45 -10.16
C CYS A 151 -12.53 9.46 -10.68
N LYS A 152 -12.22 10.78 -10.60
CA LYS A 152 -13.09 11.83 -11.11
C LYS A 152 -13.33 11.73 -12.62
N ALA A 153 -12.29 11.49 -13.42
CA ALA A 153 -12.39 11.35 -14.87
C ALA A 153 -13.25 10.15 -15.29
N ASN A 154 -13.32 9.13 -14.45
CA ASN A 154 -14.12 7.91 -14.66
C ASN A 154 -15.46 7.93 -13.92
N ASN A 155 -15.85 9.05 -13.29
CA ASN A 155 -17.09 9.20 -12.51
C ASN A 155 -17.24 8.20 -11.36
N VAL A 156 -16.13 7.74 -10.76
CA VAL A 156 -16.14 6.84 -9.61
C VAL A 156 -15.98 7.66 -8.34
N PRO A 157 -16.94 7.63 -7.41
CA PRO A 157 -16.82 8.24 -6.09
C PRO A 157 -15.60 7.71 -5.35
N LEU A 158 -14.89 8.59 -4.66
CA LEU A 158 -13.65 8.25 -3.95
C LEU A 158 -13.72 8.63 -2.48
N ILE A 159 -13.51 7.67 -1.60
CA ILE A 159 -13.15 7.89 -0.20
C ILE A 159 -11.64 7.69 -0.09
N TYR A 160 -10.96 8.71 0.42
CA TYR A 160 -9.52 8.77 0.47
C TYR A 160 -9.03 9.04 1.88
N GLN A 161 -8.16 8.19 2.39
CA GLN A 161 -7.56 8.31 3.72
C GLN A 161 -6.04 8.36 3.63
N LEU A 162 -5.46 9.38 4.25
CA LEU A 162 -4.02 9.44 4.49
C LEU A 162 -3.70 8.71 5.79
N LEU A 163 -2.78 7.74 5.74
CA LEU A 163 -2.09 7.27 6.95
C LEU A 163 -0.99 8.29 7.27
N ILE A 164 -1.36 9.38 7.89
CA ILE A 164 -0.41 10.26 8.53
C ILE A 164 -0.38 9.86 10.01
N PRO A 165 0.68 9.23 10.52
CA PRO A 165 1.01 9.45 11.90
C PRO A 165 1.60 10.87 11.96
N ARG A 166 0.77 11.89 12.01
CA ARG A 166 1.21 13.09 12.68
C ARG A 166 1.45 12.64 14.11
N LEU A 167 2.70 12.39 14.43
CA LEU A 167 3.17 12.50 15.78
C LEU A 167 2.67 13.86 16.25
N LEU A 168 1.62 13.83 17.07
CA LEU A 168 1.27 14.96 17.91
C LEU A 168 2.48 15.16 18.82
N VAL A 169 3.36 16.08 18.43
CA VAL A 169 4.39 16.62 19.31
C VAL A 169 3.70 17.55 20.27
#